data_5e0062c622857b11da0d62225f28b9b1
#
_entry.id   5e0062c622857b11da0d62225f28b9b1
#
_cell.length_a   1.000
_cell.length_b   1.000
_cell.length_c   1.000
_cell.angle_alpha   90.00
_cell.angle_beta   90.00
_cell.angle_gamma   90.00
#
_symmetry.space_group_name_H-M   'P 1'
#
loop_
_entity.id
_entity.type
_entity.pdbx_description
1 polymer ?
#
loop_
_entity_poly.entity_id
_entity_poly.type
_entity_poly.pdbx_seq_one_letter_code
_entity_poly.pdbx_strand_id
1 'polypeptide(L)'
;LKDLEDWIKTSRQKSGATLVPTNSRGVAALLQALKRGETIGILPDQQPPANAGTFAPLFAKPAMTMTLVHKLLQRCDANVLFCTALRIPGGWSIHFTQSDPAIYSADQHVSVCALNRGVERIAELELSQYQWEYKRFRQQPEGLLSIY
;
A
#
# COMPACT_ATOMS: atom_id res chain seq x y z
N LEU A 1 -14.88 5.04 -17.04
CA LEU A 1 -16.27 5.48 -16.78
C LEU A 1 -16.20 6.65 -15.81
N LYS A 2 -16.33 7.87 -16.34
CA LYS A 2 -16.15 9.11 -15.56
C LYS A 2 -17.10 9.19 -14.34
N ASP A 3 -18.35 8.80 -14.53
CA ASP A 3 -19.36 8.82 -13.46
C ASP A 3 -19.02 7.88 -12.30
N LEU A 4 -18.41 6.71 -12.60
CA LEU A 4 -17.95 5.77 -11.58
C LEU A 4 -16.74 6.34 -10.80
N GLU A 5 -15.81 6.96 -11.48
CA GLU A 5 -14.66 7.63 -10.85
C GLU A 5 -15.11 8.77 -9.93
N ASP A 6 -16.06 9.59 -10.39
CA ASP A 6 -16.62 10.70 -9.61
C ASP A 6 -17.41 10.18 -8.39
N TRP A 7 -18.15 9.08 -8.55
CA TRP A 7 -18.86 8.43 -7.44
C TRP A 7 -17.89 7.85 -6.40
N ILE A 8 -16.84 7.13 -6.82
CA ILE A 8 -15.81 6.59 -5.94
C ILE A 8 -15.11 7.72 -5.19
N LYS A 9 -14.73 8.79 -5.90
CA LYS A 9 -14.10 9.97 -5.32
C LYS A 9 -14.99 10.60 -4.24
N THR A 10 -16.24 10.88 -4.58
CA THR A 10 -17.21 11.47 -3.65
C THR A 10 -17.44 10.59 -2.43
N SER A 11 -17.57 9.27 -2.63
CA SER A 11 -17.78 8.32 -1.54
C SER A 11 -16.59 8.27 -0.58
N ARG A 12 -15.36 8.28 -1.10
CA ARG A 12 -14.15 8.27 -0.27
C ARG A 12 -13.90 9.59 0.46
N GLN A 13 -14.39 10.70 -0.08
CA GLN A 13 -14.25 12.04 0.53
C GLN A 13 -15.31 12.34 1.60
N LYS A 14 -16.36 11.53 1.73
CA LYS A 14 -17.42 11.73 2.74
C LYS A 14 -16.90 11.76 4.19
N SER A 15 -15.79 11.09 4.47
CA SER A 15 -15.14 11.08 5.78
C SER A 15 -14.18 12.25 6.02
N GLY A 16 -14.11 13.24 5.12
CA GLY A 16 -13.15 14.35 5.19
C GLY A 16 -11.79 14.05 4.58
N ALA A 17 -11.58 12.86 4.00
CA ALA A 17 -10.33 12.53 3.33
C ALA A 17 -10.20 13.29 1.99
N THR A 18 -8.98 13.72 1.66
CA THR A 18 -8.65 14.33 0.36
C THR A 18 -8.00 13.30 -0.54
N LEU A 19 -8.61 13.00 -1.68
CA LEU A 19 -8.01 12.14 -2.70
C LEU A 19 -7.05 12.93 -3.58
N VAL A 20 -5.87 12.37 -3.79
CA VAL A 20 -4.83 12.94 -4.66
C VAL A 20 -4.71 12.13 -5.96
N PRO A 21 -4.32 12.74 -7.08
CA PRO A 21 -4.14 12.02 -8.34
C PRO A 21 -2.93 11.07 -8.28
N THR A 22 -2.96 9.99 -9.08
CA THR A 22 -1.89 8.97 -9.14
C THR A 22 -0.74 9.38 -10.07
N ASN A 23 -0.23 10.61 -9.92
CA ASN A 23 0.86 11.17 -10.70
C ASN A 23 1.83 11.96 -9.80
N SER A 24 2.84 12.62 -10.39
CA SER A 24 3.83 13.40 -9.64
C SER A 24 3.23 14.52 -8.77
N ARG A 25 2.12 15.13 -9.19
CA ARG A 25 1.41 16.15 -8.38
C ARG A 25 0.81 15.54 -7.13
N GLY A 26 0.21 14.35 -7.25
CA GLY A 26 -0.32 13.61 -6.09
C GLY A 26 0.77 13.19 -5.12
N VAL A 27 1.91 12.70 -5.61
CA VAL A 27 3.07 12.37 -4.76
C VAL A 27 3.58 13.61 -4.01
N ALA A 28 3.66 14.75 -4.69
CA ALA A 28 4.04 16.01 -4.06
C ALA A 28 3.02 16.44 -2.98
N ALA A 29 1.73 16.28 -3.25
CA ALA A 29 0.68 16.58 -2.27
C ALA A 29 0.78 15.69 -1.02
N LEU A 30 1.01 14.37 -1.18
CA LEU A 30 1.22 13.44 -0.07
C LEU A 30 2.44 13.85 0.77
N LEU A 31 3.57 14.18 0.13
CA LEU A 31 4.76 14.62 0.84
C LEU A 31 4.54 15.92 1.61
N GLN A 32 3.81 16.89 1.02
CA GLN A 32 3.46 18.13 1.71
C GLN A 32 2.52 17.89 2.91
N ALA A 33 1.55 16.98 2.78
CA ALA A 33 0.69 16.58 3.88
C ALA A 33 1.50 16.01 5.06
N LEU A 34 2.41 15.07 4.78
CA LEU A 34 3.31 14.51 5.80
C LEU A 34 4.18 15.58 6.48
N LYS A 35 4.73 16.53 5.70
CA LYS A 35 5.54 17.64 6.25
C LYS A 35 4.75 18.60 7.13
N ARG A 36 3.42 18.66 6.98
CA ARG A 36 2.53 19.41 7.89
C ARG A 36 2.09 18.59 9.10
N GLY A 37 2.56 17.34 9.26
CA GLY A 37 2.14 16.44 10.33
C GLY A 37 0.77 15.79 10.11
N GLU A 38 0.26 15.81 8.88
CA GLU A 38 -1.00 15.17 8.53
C GLU A 38 -0.80 13.66 8.27
N THR A 39 -1.87 12.89 8.40
CA THR A 39 -1.88 11.46 8.09
C THR A 39 -2.26 11.23 6.63
N ILE A 40 -1.56 10.31 5.96
CA ILE A 40 -1.90 9.85 4.62
C ILE A 40 -2.24 8.36 4.62
N GLY A 41 -3.13 7.94 3.71
CA GLY A 41 -3.44 6.53 3.47
C GLY A 41 -2.86 6.05 2.14
N ILE A 42 -2.21 4.89 2.16
CA ILE A 42 -1.68 4.21 0.97
C ILE A 42 -2.17 2.76 0.99
N LEU A 43 -2.54 2.21 -0.18
CA LEU A 43 -2.89 0.81 -0.35
C LEU A 43 -1.67 0.06 -0.90
N PRO A 44 -0.85 -0.57 -0.03
CA PRO A 44 0.44 -1.13 -0.41
C PRO A 44 0.32 -2.48 -1.12
N ASP A 45 -0.82 -3.12 -1.01
CA ASP A 45 -1.16 -4.42 -1.60
C ASP A 45 -1.57 -4.34 -3.08
N GLN A 46 -1.70 -3.14 -3.63
CA GLN A 46 -1.97 -2.95 -5.06
C GLN A 46 -0.68 -2.99 -5.89
N GLN A 47 -0.78 -3.55 -7.10
CA GLN A 47 0.31 -3.61 -8.04
C GLN A 47 0.55 -2.25 -8.71
N PRO A 48 1.74 -1.66 -8.58
CA PRO A 48 2.07 -0.41 -9.25
C PRO A 48 2.35 -0.63 -10.75
N PRO A 49 2.37 0.44 -11.56
CA PRO A 49 2.98 0.41 -12.89
C PRO A 49 4.45 -0.05 -12.79
N ALA A 50 4.96 -0.69 -13.85
CA ALA A 50 6.31 -1.28 -13.85
C ALA A 50 7.43 -0.28 -13.51
N ASN A 51 7.28 0.99 -13.91
CA ASN A 51 8.25 2.07 -13.62
C ASN A 51 8.11 2.68 -12.22
N ALA A 52 7.14 2.25 -11.42
CA ALA A 52 6.86 2.78 -10.09
C ALA A 52 7.00 1.72 -8.98
N GLY A 53 7.52 0.53 -9.33
CA GLY A 53 7.70 -0.59 -8.41
C GLY A 53 9.03 -1.30 -8.58
N THR A 54 9.25 -2.25 -7.69
CA THR A 54 10.34 -3.23 -7.75
C THR A 54 9.81 -4.57 -7.26
N PHE A 55 10.44 -5.67 -7.68
CA PHE A 55 10.09 -6.98 -7.16
C PHE A 55 10.62 -7.18 -5.74
N ALA A 56 9.74 -7.59 -4.86
CA ALA A 56 10.06 -8.01 -3.49
C ALA A 56 9.17 -9.19 -3.09
N PRO A 57 9.62 -10.06 -2.19
CA PRO A 57 8.81 -11.19 -1.75
C PRO A 57 7.53 -10.74 -1.06
N LEU A 58 6.42 -11.40 -1.40
CA LEU A 58 5.14 -11.36 -0.70
C LEU A 58 4.62 -12.80 -0.65
N PHE A 59 4.40 -13.36 0.54
CA PHE A 59 4.10 -14.77 0.75
C PHE A 59 5.09 -15.70 0.01
N ALA A 60 6.38 -15.38 0.14
CA ALA A 60 7.51 -16.07 -0.50
C ALA A 60 7.47 -16.09 -2.05
N LYS A 61 6.61 -15.28 -2.69
CA LYS A 61 6.54 -15.13 -4.14
C LYS A 61 6.98 -13.74 -4.57
N PRO A 62 7.68 -13.58 -5.71
CA PRO A 62 8.01 -12.26 -6.23
C PRO A 62 6.73 -11.47 -6.54
N ALA A 63 6.62 -10.27 -5.99
CA ALA A 63 5.50 -9.38 -6.23
C ALA A 63 6.01 -7.98 -6.61
N MET A 64 5.53 -7.43 -7.71
CA MET A 64 5.81 -6.05 -8.11
C MET A 64 5.23 -5.10 -7.06
N THR A 65 6.07 -4.51 -6.22
CA THR A 65 5.69 -3.71 -5.05
C THR A 65 6.08 -2.26 -5.24
N MET A 66 5.20 -1.35 -4.83
CA MET A 66 5.42 0.09 -4.99
C MET A 66 6.64 0.59 -4.21
N THR A 67 7.38 1.52 -4.82
CA THR A 67 8.49 2.24 -4.17
C THR A 67 8.07 3.56 -3.54
N LEU A 68 6.78 3.91 -3.62
CA LEU A 68 6.26 5.19 -3.15
C LEU A 68 6.49 5.40 -1.66
N VAL A 69 6.19 4.38 -0.83
CA VAL A 69 6.36 4.46 0.63
C VAL A 69 7.83 4.75 0.97
N HIS A 70 8.76 3.97 0.43
CA HIS A 70 10.19 4.22 0.59
C HIS A 70 10.58 5.66 0.22
N LYS A 71 10.17 6.12 -0.99
CA LYS A 71 10.50 7.47 -1.47
C LYS A 71 9.95 8.60 -0.60
N LEU A 72 8.81 8.40 0.04
CA LEU A 72 8.26 9.36 0.99
C LEU A 72 9.06 9.37 2.28
N LEU A 73 9.36 8.19 2.85
CA LEU A 73 10.12 8.05 4.10
C LEU A 73 11.55 8.60 4.00
N GLN A 74 12.18 8.54 2.81
CA GLN A 74 13.50 9.18 2.59
C GLN A 74 13.44 10.71 2.56
N ARG A 75 12.25 11.33 2.61
CA ARG A 75 12.06 12.79 2.45
C ARG A 75 11.34 13.46 3.61
N CYS A 76 10.83 12.69 4.55
CA CYS A 76 10.16 13.19 5.74
C CYS A 76 10.27 12.17 6.87
N ASP A 77 10.25 12.67 8.09
CA ASP A 77 10.13 11.85 9.30
C ASP A 77 8.64 11.55 9.53
N ALA A 78 8.23 10.33 9.23
CA ALA A 78 6.85 9.88 9.36
C ALA A 78 6.79 8.46 9.93
N ASN A 79 5.87 8.23 10.85
CA ASN A 79 5.60 6.90 11.39
C ASN A 79 4.70 6.10 10.45
N VAL A 80 5.02 4.81 10.27
CA VAL A 80 4.23 3.89 9.45
C VAL A 80 3.46 2.93 10.34
N LEU A 81 2.14 2.92 10.16
CA LEU A 81 1.23 1.93 10.76
C LEU A 81 0.52 1.19 9.64
N PHE A 82 0.43 -0.12 9.77
CA PHE A 82 -0.47 -0.93 8.96
C PHE A 82 -1.84 -0.97 9.61
N CYS A 83 -2.88 -0.83 8.80
CA CYS A 83 -4.26 -0.84 9.27
C CYS A 83 -5.09 -1.81 8.43
N THR A 84 -5.90 -2.63 9.08
CA THR A 84 -6.91 -3.46 8.41
C THR A 84 -8.23 -3.42 9.17
N ALA A 85 -9.33 -3.54 8.43
CA ALA A 85 -10.67 -3.64 8.97
C ALA A 85 -11.20 -5.05 8.71
N LEU A 86 -11.37 -5.83 9.77
CA LEU A 86 -11.92 -7.18 9.72
C LEU A 86 -13.43 -7.14 9.96
N ARG A 87 -14.18 -7.82 9.12
CA ARG A 87 -15.62 -7.96 9.28
C ARG A 87 -15.92 -8.93 10.42
N ILE A 88 -16.73 -8.49 11.36
CA ILE A 88 -17.20 -9.28 12.50
C ILE A 88 -18.74 -9.25 12.55
N PRO A 89 -19.41 -10.15 13.29
CA PRO A 89 -20.85 -10.03 13.50
C PRO A 89 -21.22 -8.66 14.07
N GLY A 90 -22.11 -7.97 13.38
CA GLY A 90 -22.60 -6.65 13.79
C GLY A 90 -21.71 -5.46 13.45
N GLY A 91 -20.55 -5.64 12.78
CA GLY A 91 -19.70 -4.50 12.42
C GLY A 91 -18.30 -4.84 11.92
N TRP A 92 -17.34 -4.05 12.36
CA TRP A 92 -15.95 -4.13 11.95
C TRP A 92 -15.01 -4.02 13.15
N SER A 93 -13.94 -4.80 13.15
CA SER A 93 -12.81 -4.65 14.06
C SER A 93 -11.65 -4.02 13.31
N ILE A 94 -11.16 -2.88 13.78
CA ILE A 94 -10.04 -2.16 13.18
C ILE A 94 -8.76 -2.52 13.93
N HIS A 95 -7.78 -3.02 13.20
CA HIS A 95 -6.50 -3.42 13.73
C HIS A 95 -5.40 -2.50 13.21
N PHE A 96 -4.56 -2.03 14.12
CA PHE A 96 -3.35 -1.27 13.80
C PHE A 96 -2.12 -2.06 14.22
N THR A 97 -1.13 -2.15 13.34
CA THR A 97 0.13 -2.85 13.61
C THR A 97 1.29 -1.93 13.24
N GLN A 98 2.27 -1.85 14.14
CA GLN A 98 3.49 -1.08 13.91
C GLN A 98 4.32 -1.73 12.79
N SER A 99 4.97 -0.91 11.97
CA SER A 99 5.87 -1.39 10.93
C SER A 99 7.15 -2.00 11.52
N ASP A 100 7.77 -2.91 10.75
CA ASP A 100 9.15 -3.33 10.99
C ASP A 100 10.08 -2.11 10.80
N PRO A 101 11.03 -1.84 11.72
CA PRO A 101 12.00 -0.74 11.58
C PRO A 101 12.77 -0.73 10.26
N ALA A 102 12.96 -1.88 9.62
CA ALA A 102 13.60 -1.99 8.31
C ALA A 102 12.87 -1.23 7.19
N ILE A 103 11.60 -0.82 7.39
CA ILE A 103 10.87 0.02 6.43
C ILE A 103 11.52 1.38 6.22
N TYR A 104 12.25 1.89 7.22
CA TYR A 104 12.96 3.16 7.20
C TYR A 104 14.38 3.07 6.62
N SER A 105 14.80 1.88 6.17
CA SER A 105 16.12 1.67 5.57
C SER A 105 16.35 2.61 4.37
N ALA A 106 17.57 3.13 4.25
CA ALA A 106 17.99 3.86 3.04
C ALA A 106 18.09 2.93 1.82
N ASP A 107 18.30 1.61 2.03
CA ASP A 107 18.22 0.62 0.98
C ASP A 107 16.76 0.39 0.59
N GLN A 108 16.44 0.71 -0.68
CA GLN A 108 15.09 0.57 -1.22
C GLN A 108 14.56 -0.86 -1.15
N HIS A 109 15.42 -1.86 -1.43
CA HIS A 109 14.97 -3.25 -1.43
C HIS A 109 14.62 -3.71 -0.02
N VAL A 110 15.44 -3.38 0.96
CA VAL A 110 15.18 -3.67 2.38
C VAL A 110 13.88 -3.03 2.85
N SER A 111 13.67 -1.75 2.51
CA SER A 111 12.46 -1.00 2.84
C SER A 111 11.20 -1.61 2.21
N VAL A 112 11.27 -1.98 0.93
CA VAL A 112 10.13 -2.58 0.20
C VAL A 112 9.83 -4.00 0.68
N CYS A 113 10.84 -4.79 1.04
CA CYS A 113 10.62 -6.09 1.70
C CYS A 113 9.93 -5.93 3.05
N ALA A 114 10.29 -4.93 3.84
CA ALA A 114 9.64 -4.64 5.11
C ALA A 114 8.16 -4.20 4.91
N LEU A 115 7.88 -3.44 3.85
CA LEU A 115 6.51 -3.09 3.46
C LEU A 115 5.67 -4.34 3.19
N ASN A 116 6.16 -5.28 2.40
CA ASN A 116 5.46 -6.54 2.10
C ASN A 116 5.26 -7.40 3.35
N ARG A 117 6.26 -7.54 4.23
CA ARG A 117 6.09 -8.24 5.51
C ARG A 117 4.98 -7.63 6.38
N GLY A 118 4.81 -6.30 6.33
CA GLY A 118 3.71 -5.64 7.00
C GLY A 118 2.35 -6.02 6.40
N VAL A 119 2.26 -6.09 5.07
CA VAL A 119 1.04 -6.56 4.37
C VAL A 119 0.74 -8.02 4.73
N GLU A 120 1.74 -8.92 4.70
CA GLU A 120 1.58 -10.32 5.11
C GLU A 120 1.00 -10.42 6.53
N ARG A 121 1.61 -9.72 7.48
CA ARG A 121 1.20 -9.75 8.90
C ARG A 121 -0.25 -9.33 9.10
N ILE A 122 -0.73 -8.29 8.40
CA ILE A 122 -2.14 -7.88 8.54
C ILE A 122 -3.09 -8.80 7.78
N ALA A 123 -2.67 -9.39 6.66
CA ALA A 123 -3.46 -10.38 5.93
C ALA A 123 -3.60 -11.69 6.72
N GLU A 124 -2.56 -12.10 7.44
CA GLU A 124 -2.56 -13.31 8.29
C GLU A 124 -3.50 -13.22 9.50
N LEU A 125 -3.95 -12.03 9.90
CA LEU A 125 -4.96 -11.89 10.93
C LEU A 125 -6.27 -12.58 10.58
N GLU A 126 -6.66 -12.55 9.28
CA GLU A 126 -7.83 -13.24 8.77
C GLU A 126 -7.69 -13.43 7.25
N LEU A 127 -7.03 -14.51 6.85
CA LEU A 127 -6.73 -14.81 5.45
C LEU A 127 -7.97 -14.93 4.57
N SER A 128 -9.12 -15.34 5.13
CA SER A 128 -10.36 -15.48 4.38
C SER A 128 -10.95 -14.13 3.95
N GLN A 129 -10.53 -13.03 4.55
CA GLN A 129 -10.98 -11.68 4.25
C GLN A 129 -10.00 -10.87 3.40
N TYR A 130 -8.83 -11.43 3.08
CA TYR A 130 -7.91 -10.77 2.17
C TYR A 130 -8.41 -10.89 0.72
N GLN A 131 -8.20 -9.84 -0.08
CA GLN A 131 -8.74 -9.73 -1.44
C GLN A 131 -7.92 -10.55 -2.45
N TRP A 132 -7.99 -11.90 -2.36
CA TRP A 132 -7.24 -12.83 -3.21
C TRP A 132 -7.62 -12.77 -4.69
N GLU A 133 -8.82 -12.32 -5.05
CA GLU A 133 -9.27 -12.13 -6.43
C GLU A 133 -8.49 -11.01 -7.15
N TYR A 134 -7.86 -10.09 -6.42
CA TYR A 134 -6.94 -9.13 -7.01
C TYR A 134 -5.65 -9.84 -7.43
N LYS A 135 -5.37 -9.86 -8.74
CA LYS A 135 -4.20 -10.56 -9.32
C LYS A 135 -2.87 -9.88 -8.95
N ARG A 136 -2.52 -9.98 -7.66
CA ARG A 136 -1.36 -9.30 -7.05
C ARG A 136 -0.02 -9.72 -7.65
N PHE A 137 0.07 -10.92 -8.20
CA PHE A 137 1.27 -11.52 -8.79
C PHE A 137 1.22 -11.56 -10.32
N ARG A 138 0.39 -10.75 -10.97
CA ARG A 138 0.25 -10.75 -12.44
C ARG A 138 1.54 -10.42 -13.17
N GLN A 139 2.32 -9.46 -12.65
CA GLN A 139 3.66 -9.19 -13.17
C GLN A 139 4.65 -10.11 -12.47
N GLN A 140 5.49 -10.79 -13.26
CA GLN A 140 6.56 -11.63 -12.78
C GLN A 140 7.90 -11.11 -13.29
N PRO A 141 9.02 -11.39 -12.58
CA PRO A 141 10.36 -11.18 -13.11
C PRO A 141 10.55 -11.92 -14.44
N GLU A 142 11.45 -11.41 -15.27
CA GLU A 142 11.81 -12.07 -16.53
C GLU A 142 12.30 -13.51 -16.28
N GLY A 143 11.84 -14.43 -17.09
CA GLY A 143 12.16 -15.85 -16.98
C GLY A 143 11.28 -16.65 -16.01
N LEU A 144 10.41 -16.02 -15.24
CA LEU A 144 9.44 -16.73 -14.40
C LEU A 144 8.08 -16.89 -15.10
N LEU A 145 7.45 -18.04 -14.89
CA LEU A 145 6.12 -18.33 -15.43
C LEU A 145 5.05 -17.46 -14.74
N SER A 146 3.98 -17.16 -15.46
CA SER A 146 2.80 -16.53 -14.90
C SER A 146 2.20 -17.41 -13.80
N ILE A 147 1.71 -16.76 -12.74
CA ILE A 147 1.01 -17.45 -11.64
C ILE A 147 -0.49 -17.63 -11.96
N TYR A 148 -1.02 -16.87 -12.93
CA TYR A 148 -2.44 -16.88 -13.32
C TYR A 148 -2.60 -17.30 -14.78
#